data_0dd854d223db2451ed3dea292ab8a225
#
_entry.id   0dd854d223db2451ed3dea292ab8a225
#
_cell.length_a   1.000
_cell.length_b   1.000
_cell.length_c   1.000
_cell.angle_alpha   90.00
_cell.angle_beta   90.00
_cell.angle_gamma   90.00
#
_symmetry.space_group_name_H-M   'P 1'
#
loop_
_entity.id
_entity.type
_entity.pdbx_description
1 polymer ?
#
loop_
_entity_poly.entity_id
_entity_poly.type
_entity_poly.pdbx_seq_one_letter_code
_entity_poly.pdbx_strand_id
1 'polypeptide(L)' 'GYAYVEDKKGRPVRQIAEVKEGDAIRIYVSDGMIEAQVKGMTEEIQYHA' A
#
# COMPACT_ATOMS: atom_id res chain seq x y z
N GLY A 1 -16.80 2.23 -0.33
CA GLY A 1 -15.83 1.79 0.60
C GLY A 1 -14.48 2.42 0.33
N TYR A 2 -13.60 2.28 1.27
CA TYR A 2 -12.28 2.85 1.14
C TYR A 2 -11.26 1.90 1.74
N ALA A 3 -10.01 2.18 1.45
CA ALA A 3 -8.92 1.46 2.04
C ALA A 3 -7.85 2.46 2.47
N TYR A 4 -7.18 2.15 3.55
CA TYR A 4 -6.13 2.98 4.09
C TYR A 4 -4.90 2.11 4.29
N VAL A 5 -3.77 2.53 3.77
CA VAL A 5 -2.56 1.72 3.80
C VAL A 5 -1.54 2.36 4.71
N GLU A 6 -0.96 1.54 5.59
CA GLU A 6 0.11 1.97 6.49
C GLU A 6 1.34 1.11 6.25
N ASP A 7 2.50 1.68 6.51
CA ASP A 7 3.72 0.88 6.55
C ASP A 7 3.83 0.21 7.92
N LYS A 8 4.88 -0.56 8.13
CA LYS A 8 5.03 -1.32 9.37
C LYS A 8 5.26 -0.41 10.57
N LYS A 9 5.59 0.85 10.35
CA LYS A 9 5.77 1.81 11.42
C LYS A 9 4.51 2.61 11.72
N GLY A 10 3.42 2.30 11.03
CA GLY A 10 2.15 2.97 11.25
C GLY A 10 1.98 4.25 10.50
N ARG A 11 2.85 4.54 9.54
CA ARG A 11 2.76 5.77 8.76
C ARG A 11 1.97 5.52 7.49
N PRO A 12 1.17 6.50 7.07
CA PRO A 12 0.39 6.31 5.83
C PRO A 12 1.30 6.17 4.63
N VAL A 13 0.90 5.30 3.73
CA VAL A 13 1.60 5.12 2.46
C VAL A 13 0.76 5.76 1.38
N ARG A 14 1.29 6.81 0.77
CA ARG A 14 0.58 7.54 -0.27
C ARG A 14 1.28 7.51 -1.61
N GLN A 15 2.54 7.16 -1.62
CA GLN A 15 3.33 7.17 -2.84
C GLN A 15 4.22 5.95 -2.85
N ILE A 16 4.57 5.51 -4.04
CA ILE A 16 5.40 4.32 -4.17
C ILE A 16 6.79 4.53 -3.59
N ALA A 17 7.25 5.76 -3.50
CA ALA A 17 8.58 6.02 -2.95
C ALA A 17 8.65 5.74 -1.45
N GLU A 18 7.51 5.56 -0.80
CA GLU A 18 7.47 5.35 0.64
C GLU A 18 7.62 3.91 1.05
N VAL A 19 7.62 3.00 0.10
CA VAL A 19 7.77 1.58 0.38
C VAL A 19 8.79 0.97 -0.56
N LYS A 20 9.27 -0.20 -0.19
CA LYS A 20 10.22 -0.96 -0.99
C LYS A 20 9.71 -2.37 -1.15
N GLU A 21 10.19 -3.02 -2.17
CA GLU A 21 9.87 -4.42 -2.37
C GLU A 21 10.29 -5.21 -1.14
N GLY A 22 9.37 -6.01 -0.64
CA GLY A 22 9.61 -6.81 0.55
C GLY A 22 9.10 -6.17 1.83
N ASP A 23 8.71 -4.90 1.80
CA ASP A 23 8.19 -4.25 3.00
C ASP A 23 6.84 -4.82 3.38
N ALA A 24 6.62 -4.91 4.69
CA ALA A 24 5.32 -5.29 5.20
C ALA A 24 4.43 -4.06 5.28
N ILE A 25 3.19 -4.21 4.87
CA ILE A 25 2.23 -3.13 4.93
C ILE A 25 0.93 -3.65 5.53
N ARG A 26 0.09 -2.73 5.98
CA ARG A 26 -1.23 -3.04 6.49
C ARG A 26 -2.25 -2.25 5.72
N ILE A 27 -3.30 -2.93 5.33
CA ILE A 27 -4.37 -2.34 4.55
C ILE A 27 -5.64 -2.42 5.39
N TYR A 28 -6.19 -1.27 5.73
CA TYR A 28 -7.40 -1.21 6.54
C TYR A 28 -8.59 -1.03 5.62
N VAL A 29 -9.55 -1.88 5.81
CA VAL A 29 -10.80 -1.82 5.07
C VAL A 29 -11.92 -1.70 6.09
N SER A 30 -13.15 -1.58 5.60
CA SER A 30 -14.27 -1.22 6.47
C SER A 30 -14.51 -2.23 7.59
N ASP A 31 -14.20 -3.49 7.37
CA ASP A 31 -14.48 -4.51 8.36
C ASP A 31 -13.25 -5.19 8.92
N GLY A 32 -12.07 -4.63 8.68
CA GLY A 32 -10.87 -5.23 9.25
C GLY A 32 -9.61 -4.74 8.62
N MET A 33 -8.57 -5.51 8.80
CA MET A 33 -7.23 -5.15 8.36
C MET A 33 -6.58 -6.34 7.70
N ILE A 34 -5.88 -6.07 6.62
CA ILE A 34 -5.18 -7.08 5.84
C ILE A 34 -3.70 -6.81 5.97
N GLU A 35 -2.94 -7.83 6.33
CA GLU A 35 -1.48 -7.71 6.33
C GLU A 35 -0.96 -8.23 5.02
N ALA A 36 -0.05 -7.48 4.41
CA ALA A 36 0.45 -7.84 3.10
C ALA A 36 1.92 -7.48 3.00
N GLN A 37 2.53 -7.88 1.93
CA GLN A 37 3.92 -7.60 1.66
C GLN A 37 4.03 -7.05 0.26
N VAL A 38 4.84 -6.02 0.10
CA VAL A 38 5.03 -5.39 -1.20
C VAL A 38 5.86 -6.32 -2.06
N LYS A 39 5.32 -6.74 -3.18
CA LYS A 39 6.05 -7.60 -4.10
C LYS A 39 6.70 -6.84 -5.23
N GLY A 40 6.17 -5.68 -5.53
CA GLY A 40 6.73 -4.86 -6.59
C GLY A 40 5.94 -3.59 -6.70
N MET A 41 6.49 -2.65 -7.43
CA MET A 41 5.86 -1.37 -7.64
C MET A 41 6.08 -0.95 -9.06
N THR A 42 5.10 -0.30 -9.62
CA THR A 42 5.21 0.24 -10.96
C THR A 42 4.70 1.65 -10.91
N GLU A 43 5.53 2.56 -11.35
CA GLU A 43 5.12 3.95 -11.39
C GLU A 43 4.00 4.10 -12.39
N GLU A 44 2.91 4.71 -11.92
CA GLU A 44 1.77 4.92 -12.76
C GLU A 44 2.06 6.07 -13.69
N ILE A 45 1.98 5.82 -14.97
CA ILE A 45 2.22 6.87 -15.93
C ILE A 45 0.89 7.34 -16.43
N GLN A 46 0.35 6.63 -17.36
CA GLN A 46 -0.91 6.99 -17.96
C GLN A 46 -1.68 5.71 -18.20
N TYR A 47 -2.80 5.63 -17.60
CA TYR A 47 -3.57 4.43 -17.71
C TYR A 47 -4.81 4.66 -18.56
N HIS A 48 -4.97 3.83 -19.56
CA HIS A 48 -6.15 3.88 -20.41
C HIS A 48 -6.78 2.51 -20.45
N ALA A 49 -8.03 2.51 -20.17
CA ALA A 49 -8.78 1.26 -20.28
C ALA A 49 -9.19 1.04 -21.72
#